data_a12a9f695b51743e61e46a3036d8d088
#
_entry.id   a12a9f695b51743e61e46a3036d8d088
#
_cell.length_a   1.000
_cell.length_b   1.000
_cell.length_c   1.000
_cell.angle_alpha   90.00
_cell.angle_beta   90.00
_cell.angle_gamma   90.00
#
_symmetry.space_group_name_H-M   'P 1'
#
loop_
_entity.id
_entity.type
_entity.pdbx_description
1 polymer ?
#
loop_
_entity_poly.entity_id
_entity_poly.type
_entity_poly.pdbx_seq_one_letter_code
_entity_poly.pdbx_strand_id
1 'polypeptide(L)'
;MENIIKVEGVTKSYAKHQVHQNLSLDIVRGECFTLLGPSGCGKTVLIRMIAGHEVPDEGKISIDNTVVTDSATGEYIPPERRGLGIVFQDYAVWPHMTVFENIAYPLKMEKRPKAEIDELVYRMIDIVGMKGLDKRLPSELSGGQQQRVALARALVADPSVMLLDEPLSNLDANLREEMRFEIKGLQQKFGITVLYVTHDQEVALALSDRIAIMDTNGAIRQIGTPYEIFEQPADLFVFKFMGIANFLHVTEKTGKFCVGTGDQEVPWDAPTGSAANWVAGFRPSDVTISREAKGLKGKIRRANFLGATMDYMVEIDGETLRTELETHHAINDNLMFEEGEECYITFKALHWFDAKQLEEVAE
;
A
#
# COMPACT_ATOMS: atom_id res chain seq x y z
N MET A 1 -21.70 -6.05 7.43
CA MET A 1 -20.84 -5.07 8.12
C MET A 1 -21.34 -3.68 7.71
N GLU A 2 -21.29 -2.69 8.58
CA GLU A 2 -21.78 -1.35 8.30
C GLU A 2 -20.66 -0.50 7.68
N ASN A 3 -20.96 0.17 6.55
CA ASN A 3 -20.02 1.10 5.92
C ASN A 3 -20.03 2.43 6.67
N ILE A 4 -18.86 2.91 7.08
CA ILE A 4 -18.69 4.19 7.75
C ILE A 4 -18.41 5.33 6.76
N ILE A 5 -17.69 5.04 5.66
CA ILE A 5 -17.48 5.98 4.56
C ILE A 5 -18.02 5.36 3.29
N LYS A 6 -18.78 6.16 2.53
CA LYS A 6 -19.21 5.83 1.17
C LYS A 6 -18.84 6.95 0.24
N VAL A 7 -18.14 6.61 -0.83
CA VAL A 7 -17.82 7.48 -1.97
C VAL A 7 -18.57 6.94 -3.17
N GLU A 8 -19.43 7.75 -3.77
CA GLU A 8 -20.36 7.33 -4.82
C GLU A 8 -20.18 8.23 -6.06
N GLY A 9 -19.62 7.67 -7.13
CA GLY A 9 -19.53 8.32 -8.44
C GLY A 9 -18.71 9.62 -8.45
N VAL A 10 -17.66 9.73 -7.61
CA VAL A 10 -16.91 10.97 -7.48
C VAL A 10 -16.04 11.22 -8.70
N THR A 11 -16.18 12.41 -9.28
CA THR A 11 -15.35 12.94 -10.37
C THR A 11 -14.63 14.20 -9.88
N LYS A 12 -13.32 14.33 -10.18
CA LYS A 12 -12.53 15.50 -9.86
C LYS A 12 -11.53 15.82 -10.96
N SER A 13 -11.50 17.08 -11.37
CA SER A 13 -10.59 17.59 -12.39
C SER A 13 -9.95 18.91 -11.96
N TYR A 14 -8.71 19.15 -12.39
CA TYR A 14 -8.02 20.42 -12.26
C TYR A 14 -7.67 20.94 -13.66
N ALA A 15 -8.30 22.00 -14.07
CA ALA A 15 -8.18 22.55 -15.43
C ALA A 15 -8.50 21.49 -16.51
N LYS A 16 -7.48 20.95 -17.19
CA LYS A 16 -7.64 19.93 -18.23
C LYS A 16 -7.26 18.52 -17.76
N HIS A 17 -6.78 18.38 -16.52
CA HIS A 17 -6.33 17.09 -15.99
C HIS A 17 -7.42 16.50 -15.10
N GLN A 18 -7.97 15.36 -15.53
CA GLN A 18 -8.92 14.59 -14.74
C GLN A 18 -8.16 13.67 -13.79
N VAL A 19 -8.41 13.83 -12.48
CA VAL A 19 -7.74 13.05 -11.43
C VAL A 19 -8.57 11.84 -11.06
N HIS A 20 -9.88 12.00 -10.94
CA HIS A 20 -10.81 10.91 -10.69
C HIS A 20 -11.99 10.99 -11.64
N GLN A 21 -12.45 9.83 -12.11
CA GLN A 21 -13.62 9.70 -12.95
C GLN A 21 -14.55 8.64 -12.40
N ASN A 22 -15.74 9.04 -11.96
CA ASN A 22 -16.79 8.13 -11.48
C ASN A 22 -16.28 7.13 -10.42
N LEU A 23 -15.40 7.59 -9.51
CA LEU A 23 -14.78 6.75 -8.49
C LEU A 23 -15.79 6.43 -7.39
N SER A 24 -15.89 5.14 -7.06
CA SER A 24 -16.73 4.66 -5.96
C SER A 24 -15.95 3.70 -5.07
N LEU A 25 -16.10 3.85 -3.75
CA LEU A 25 -15.54 2.93 -2.76
C LEU A 25 -16.30 3.00 -1.45
N ASP A 26 -16.28 1.90 -0.70
CA ASP A 26 -16.86 1.77 0.61
C ASP A 26 -15.82 1.34 1.64
N ILE A 27 -15.84 1.99 2.81
CA ILE A 27 -14.98 1.65 3.95
C ILE A 27 -15.86 1.17 5.10
N VAL A 28 -15.52 0.01 5.66
CA VAL A 28 -16.26 -0.64 6.73
C VAL A 28 -15.83 -0.05 8.09
N ARG A 29 -16.79 0.05 9.01
CA ARG A 29 -16.52 0.52 10.38
C ARG A 29 -15.52 -0.37 11.09
N GLY A 30 -14.49 0.26 11.68
CA GLY A 30 -13.46 -0.40 12.49
C GLY A 30 -12.31 -1.02 11.68
N GLU A 31 -12.34 -0.99 10.33
CA GLU A 31 -11.24 -1.50 9.52
C GLU A 31 -10.10 -0.47 9.36
N CYS A 32 -8.91 -0.98 9.08
CA CYS A 32 -7.81 -0.23 8.49
C CYS A 32 -7.85 -0.43 6.98
N PHE A 33 -8.37 0.56 6.26
CA PHE A 33 -8.47 0.55 4.80
C PHE A 33 -7.35 1.39 4.20
N THR A 34 -6.60 0.82 3.25
CA THR A 34 -5.49 1.53 2.61
C THR A 34 -5.77 1.84 1.15
N LEU A 35 -5.55 3.10 0.76
CA LEU A 35 -5.40 3.51 -0.64
C LEU A 35 -3.93 3.40 -1.01
N LEU A 36 -3.61 2.48 -1.89
CA LEU A 36 -2.25 2.22 -2.36
C LEU A 36 -2.16 2.49 -3.87
N GLY A 37 -1.11 3.16 -4.32
CA GLY A 37 -0.92 3.44 -5.74
C GLY A 37 0.30 4.33 -5.98
N PRO A 38 0.72 4.53 -7.25
CA PRO A 38 1.87 5.35 -7.58
C PRO A 38 1.70 6.81 -7.14
N SER A 39 2.81 7.54 -7.04
CA SER A 39 2.78 8.97 -6.74
C SER A 39 2.03 9.74 -7.82
N GLY A 40 1.18 10.67 -7.40
CA GLY A 40 0.41 11.51 -8.34
C GLY A 40 -0.92 10.90 -8.85
N CYS A 41 -1.27 9.66 -8.49
CA CYS A 41 -2.52 9.02 -8.94
C CYS A 41 -3.82 9.55 -8.28
N GLY A 42 -3.73 10.57 -7.40
CA GLY A 42 -4.91 11.21 -6.83
C GLY A 42 -5.29 10.78 -5.40
N LYS A 43 -4.55 9.90 -4.73
CA LYS A 43 -4.86 9.43 -3.35
C LYS A 43 -5.07 10.59 -2.37
N THR A 44 -4.16 11.56 -2.36
CA THR A 44 -4.26 12.77 -1.51
C THR A 44 -5.47 13.63 -1.89
N VAL A 45 -5.86 13.68 -3.16
CA VAL A 45 -7.06 14.41 -3.58
C VAL A 45 -8.31 13.74 -3.02
N LEU A 46 -8.39 12.41 -3.09
CA LEU A 46 -9.52 11.66 -2.55
C LEU A 46 -9.65 11.82 -1.04
N ILE A 47 -8.55 11.67 -0.28
CA ILE A 47 -8.59 11.86 1.17
C ILE A 47 -8.98 13.30 1.56
N ARG A 48 -8.53 14.31 0.79
CA ARG A 48 -8.93 15.72 1.00
C ARG A 48 -10.41 15.96 0.70
N MET A 49 -11.00 15.29 -0.30
CA MET A 49 -12.44 15.36 -0.56
C MET A 49 -13.24 14.73 0.58
N ILE A 50 -12.82 13.58 1.10
CA ILE A 50 -13.43 12.94 2.27
C ILE A 50 -13.30 13.84 3.50
N ALA A 51 -12.15 14.47 3.69
CA ALA A 51 -11.90 15.40 4.78
C ALA A 51 -12.69 16.71 4.67
N GLY A 52 -13.13 17.09 3.46
CA GLY A 52 -13.81 18.37 3.21
C GLY A 52 -12.88 19.53 2.88
N HIS A 53 -11.60 19.29 2.65
CA HIS A 53 -10.66 20.32 2.17
C HIS A 53 -10.76 20.55 0.66
N GLU A 54 -11.36 19.60 -0.05
CA GLU A 54 -11.65 19.66 -1.49
C GLU A 54 -13.11 19.29 -1.72
N VAL A 55 -13.70 19.82 -2.79
CA VAL A 55 -15.05 19.48 -3.22
C VAL A 55 -14.98 18.73 -4.54
N PRO A 56 -15.62 17.56 -4.68
CA PRO A 56 -15.73 16.89 -5.96
C PRO A 56 -16.55 17.72 -6.95
N ASP A 57 -16.26 17.55 -8.24
CA ASP A 57 -17.02 18.20 -9.31
C ASP A 57 -18.37 17.48 -9.51
N GLU A 58 -18.37 16.14 -9.34
CA GLU A 58 -19.57 15.28 -9.38
C GLU A 58 -19.47 14.20 -8.29
N GLY A 59 -20.62 13.64 -7.94
CA GLY A 59 -20.72 12.53 -7.00
C GLY A 59 -21.04 12.95 -5.58
N LYS A 60 -20.99 11.98 -4.67
CA LYS A 60 -21.46 12.11 -3.31
C LYS A 60 -20.53 11.40 -2.33
N ILE A 61 -20.37 11.97 -1.15
CA ILE A 61 -19.61 11.40 -0.04
C ILE A 61 -20.49 11.39 1.20
N SER A 62 -20.57 10.22 1.86
CA SER A 62 -21.27 10.06 3.13
C SER A 62 -20.32 9.52 4.20
N ILE A 63 -20.46 10.02 5.43
CA ILE A 63 -19.71 9.58 6.62
C ILE A 63 -20.73 9.27 7.70
N ASP A 64 -20.65 8.08 8.30
CA ASP A 64 -21.57 7.64 9.36
C ASP A 64 -23.05 7.84 8.99
N ASN A 65 -23.43 7.38 7.79
CA ASN A 65 -24.76 7.54 7.18
C ASN A 65 -25.21 9.00 6.95
N THR A 66 -24.34 10.00 7.23
CA THR A 66 -24.62 11.40 6.96
C THR A 66 -23.97 11.81 5.65
N VAL A 67 -24.73 12.42 4.74
CA VAL A 67 -24.19 13.01 3.52
C VAL A 67 -23.35 14.24 3.91
N VAL A 68 -22.04 14.22 3.61
CA VAL A 68 -21.13 15.33 3.94
C VAL A 68 -20.77 16.17 2.72
N THR A 69 -20.97 15.62 1.53
CA THR A 69 -20.84 16.35 0.26
C THR A 69 -21.73 15.69 -0.79
N ASP A 70 -22.52 16.48 -1.50
CA ASP A 70 -23.31 16.03 -2.65
C ASP A 70 -23.31 17.16 -3.69
N SER A 71 -22.66 16.90 -4.84
CA SER A 71 -22.54 17.89 -5.93
C SER A 71 -23.88 18.20 -6.60
N ALA A 72 -24.84 17.24 -6.59
CA ALA A 72 -26.13 17.41 -7.23
C ALA A 72 -27.07 18.33 -6.42
N THR A 73 -26.99 18.26 -5.08
CA THR A 73 -27.82 19.09 -4.18
C THR A 73 -27.11 20.32 -3.68
N GLY A 74 -25.77 20.39 -3.84
CA GLY A 74 -24.91 21.44 -3.27
C GLY A 74 -24.69 21.29 -1.76
N GLU A 75 -24.99 20.13 -1.18
CA GLU A 75 -24.76 19.85 0.23
C GLU A 75 -23.25 19.78 0.52
N TYR A 76 -22.82 20.52 1.55
CA TYR A 76 -21.44 20.54 1.98
C TYR A 76 -21.32 20.77 3.48
N ILE A 77 -20.72 19.79 4.18
CA ILE A 77 -20.35 19.91 5.59
C ILE A 77 -18.84 20.23 5.65
N PRO A 78 -18.44 21.33 6.32
CA PRO A 78 -17.04 21.72 6.41
C PRO A 78 -16.23 20.74 7.29
N PRO A 79 -14.89 20.68 7.12
CA PRO A 79 -14.00 19.72 7.76
C PRO A 79 -14.20 19.57 9.27
N GLU A 80 -14.31 20.69 9.99
CA GLU A 80 -14.43 20.75 11.46
C GLU A 80 -15.74 20.15 12.00
N ARG A 81 -16.71 19.82 11.12
CA ARG A 81 -17.99 19.23 11.48
C ARG A 81 -18.17 17.80 10.99
N ARG A 82 -17.13 17.20 10.37
CA ARG A 82 -17.19 15.83 9.85
C ARG A 82 -16.83 14.77 10.87
N GLY A 83 -16.36 15.13 12.07
CA GLY A 83 -16.00 14.19 13.14
C GLY A 83 -14.79 13.32 12.79
N LEU A 84 -13.85 13.85 12.00
CA LEU A 84 -12.67 13.14 11.50
C LEU A 84 -11.40 13.60 12.23
N GLY A 85 -10.49 12.66 12.51
CA GLY A 85 -9.10 12.95 12.88
C GLY A 85 -8.22 12.91 11.64
N ILE A 86 -7.30 13.87 11.46
CA ILE A 86 -6.44 13.94 10.28
C ILE A 86 -4.98 14.04 10.70
N VAL A 87 -4.11 13.24 10.08
CA VAL A 87 -2.66 13.35 10.14
C VAL A 87 -2.14 13.56 8.72
N PHE A 88 -1.48 14.69 8.50
CA PHE A 88 -0.86 15.05 7.22
C PHE A 88 0.56 14.50 7.12
N GLN A 89 1.10 14.46 5.92
CA GLN A 89 2.44 13.94 5.61
C GLN A 89 3.57 14.68 6.37
N ASP A 90 3.43 15.96 6.60
CA ASP A 90 4.35 16.82 7.35
C ASP A 90 4.01 16.94 8.85
N TYR A 91 3.10 16.05 9.34
CA TYR A 91 2.55 16.02 10.70
C TYR A 91 1.79 17.28 11.10
N ALA A 92 2.02 18.41 10.47
CA ALA A 92 1.41 19.72 10.72
C ALA A 92 1.33 20.07 12.23
N VAL A 93 2.38 19.75 12.99
CA VAL A 93 2.47 20.18 14.40
C VAL A 93 2.80 21.66 14.48
N TRP A 94 2.13 22.39 15.36
CA TRP A 94 2.36 23.83 15.54
C TRP A 94 3.69 24.07 16.25
N PRO A 95 4.68 24.71 15.62
CA PRO A 95 6.04 24.81 16.16
C PRO A 95 6.16 25.71 17.39
N HIS A 96 5.20 26.60 17.61
CA HIS A 96 5.14 27.52 18.75
C HIS A 96 4.33 26.99 19.94
N MET A 97 3.75 25.80 19.82
CA MET A 97 2.97 25.14 20.86
C MET A 97 3.75 23.94 21.42
N THR A 98 3.65 23.72 22.73
CA THR A 98 4.19 22.52 23.39
C THR A 98 3.47 21.24 22.92
N VAL A 99 3.99 20.08 23.28
CA VAL A 99 3.32 18.79 23.07
C VAL A 99 1.91 18.82 23.66
N PHE A 100 1.77 19.25 24.92
CA PHE A 100 0.47 19.37 25.59
C PHE A 100 -0.47 20.30 24.82
N GLU A 101 -0.01 21.45 24.38
CA GLU A 101 -0.85 22.43 23.69
C GLU A 101 -1.29 21.96 22.29
N ASN A 102 -0.40 21.28 21.56
CA ASN A 102 -0.73 20.65 20.28
C ASN A 102 -1.86 19.63 20.44
N ILE A 103 -1.75 18.74 21.43
CA ILE A 103 -2.77 17.71 21.67
C ILE A 103 -4.06 18.32 22.20
N ALA A 104 -3.97 19.34 23.09
CA ALA A 104 -5.14 20.00 23.67
C ALA A 104 -5.96 20.85 22.69
N TYR A 105 -5.37 21.21 21.53
CA TYR A 105 -5.96 22.18 20.63
C TYR A 105 -7.39 21.82 20.14
N PRO A 106 -7.69 20.59 19.66
CA PRO A 106 -9.04 20.24 19.24
C PRO A 106 -10.07 20.42 20.37
N LEU A 107 -9.74 19.97 21.56
CA LEU A 107 -10.63 20.06 22.74
C LEU A 107 -10.90 21.51 23.17
N LYS A 108 -9.89 22.39 23.00
CA LYS A 108 -10.07 23.83 23.22
C LYS A 108 -11.03 24.46 22.20
N MET A 109 -10.98 24.03 20.94
CA MET A 109 -11.91 24.48 19.90
C MET A 109 -13.34 24.01 20.17
N GLU A 110 -13.52 22.82 20.73
CA GLU A 110 -14.80 22.32 21.23
C GLU A 110 -15.27 23.01 22.52
N LYS A 111 -14.46 23.91 23.08
CA LYS A 111 -14.74 24.66 24.34
C LYS A 111 -15.00 23.75 25.54
N ARG A 112 -14.30 22.59 25.62
CA ARG A 112 -14.40 21.68 26.76
C ARG A 112 -13.85 22.33 28.03
N PRO A 113 -14.33 21.93 29.23
CA PRO A 113 -13.80 22.40 30.50
C PRO A 113 -12.31 22.08 30.66
N LYS A 114 -11.53 23.00 31.27
CA LYS A 114 -10.08 22.82 31.44
C LYS A 114 -9.71 21.51 32.12
N ALA A 115 -10.44 21.11 33.17
CA ALA A 115 -10.15 19.88 33.92
C ALA A 115 -10.29 18.63 33.03
N GLU A 116 -11.29 18.60 32.12
CA GLU A 116 -11.50 17.54 31.16
C GLU A 116 -10.38 17.53 30.10
N ILE A 117 -9.97 18.72 29.62
CA ILE A 117 -8.84 18.84 28.68
C ILE A 117 -7.57 18.27 29.31
N ASP A 118 -7.24 18.66 30.54
CA ASP A 118 -6.04 18.22 31.25
C ASP A 118 -6.05 16.69 31.40
N GLU A 119 -7.16 16.08 31.81
CA GLU A 119 -7.32 14.62 31.96
C GLU A 119 -7.13 13.88 30.62
N LEU A 120 -7.85 14.30 29.57
CA LEU A 120 -7.80 13.63 28.26
C LEU A 120 -6.42 13.75 27.61
N VAL A 121 -5.78 14.93 27.69
CA VAL A 121 -4.46 15.15 27.10
C VAL A 121 -3.39 14.35 27.81
N TYR A 122 -3.34 14.33 29.14
CA TYR A 122 -2.36 13.51 29.86
C TYR A 122 -2.57 12.02 29.63
N ARG A 123 -3.83 11.56 29.58
CA ARG A 123 -4.15 10.18 29.20
C ARG A 123 -3.63 9.86 27.81
N MET A 124 -3.80 10.78 26.83
CA MET A 124 -3.33 10.58 25.47
C MET A 124 -1.79 10.58 25.39
N ILE A 125 -1.11 11.49 26.10
CA ILE A 125 0.36 11.53 26.22
C ILE A 125 0.90 10.19 26.75
N ASP A 126 0.25 9.59 27.76
CA ASP A 126 0.64 8.28 28.29
C ASP A 126 0.42 7.16 27.23
N ILE A 127 -0.69 7.21 26.49
CA ILE A 127 -1.02 6.21 25.45
C ILE A 127 0.00 6.17 24.32
N VAL A 128 0.47 7.35 23.88
CA VAL A 128 1.46 7.46 22.78
C VAL A 128 2.91 7.44 23.27
N GLY A 129 3.15 7.10 24.54
CA GLY A 129 4.51 6.95 25.09
C GLY A 129 5.31 8.25 25.20
N MET A 130 4.62 9.41 25.36
CA MET A 130 5.26 10.74 25.40
C MET A 130 5.34 11.32 26.84
N LYS A 131 5.24 10.48 27.86
CA LYS A 131 5.29 10.89 29.27
C LYS A 131 6.56 11.69 29.61
N GLY A 132 6.40 12.83 30.26
CA GLY A 132 7.49 13.73 30.64
C GLY A 132 7.97 14.66 29.52
N LEU A 133 7.34 14.61 28.33
CA LEU A 133 7.65 15.49 27.18
C LEU A 133 6.59 16.55 26.96
N ASP A 134 5.58 16.66 27.82
CA ASP A 134 4.40 17.53 27.71
C ASP A 134 4.73 19.00 27.48
N LYS A 135 5.85 19.49 28.04
CA LYS A 135 6.30 20.88 27.96
C LYS A 135 7.27 21.17 26.80
N ARG A 136 7.71 20.15 26.08
CA ARG A 136 8.66 20.33 24.96
C ARG A 136 7.97 20.95 23.76
N LEU A 137 8.75 21.70 22.97
CA LEU A 137 8.38 22.20 21.66
C LEU A 137 8.69 21.15 20.58
N PRO A 138 8.01 21.20 19.41
CA PRO A 138 8.30 20.27 18.30
C PRO A 138 9.76 20.27 17.84
N SER A 139 10.47 21.41 17.92
CA SER A 139 11.89 21.51 17.57
C SER A 139 12.82 20.71 18.49
N GLU A 140 12.35 20.27 19.64
CA GLU A 140 13.10 19.48 20.63
C GLU A 140 12.78 17.98 20.52
N LEU A 141 11.96 17.57 19.50
CA LEU A 141 11.46 16.23 19.31
C LEU A 141 12.05 15.58 18.05
N SER A 142 12.27 14.26 18.10
CA SER A 142 12.55 13.49 16.89
C SER A 142 11.33 13.42 15.96
N GLY A 143 11.53 13.05 14.67
CA GLY A 143 10.44 12.91 13.71
C GLY A 143 9.33 11.96 14.18
N GLY A 144 9.70 10.78 14.73
CA GLY A 144 8.71 9.86 15.30
C GLY A 144 7.97 10.42 16.51
N GLN A 145 8.63 11.22 17.36
CA GLN A 145 7.97 11.89 18.47
C GLN A 145 6.98 12.96 17.97
N GLN A 146 7.34 13.71 16.92
CA GLN A 146 6.41 14.68 16.30
C GLN A 146 5.19 13.97 15.69
N GLN A 147 5.40 12.81 15.07
CA GLN A 147 4.31 11.99 14.55
C GLN A 147 3.39 11.48 15.66
N ARG A 148 3.94 11.01 16.78
CA ARG A 148 3.14 10.60 17.96
C ARG A 148 2.29 11.76 18.50
N VAL A 149 2.83 12.98 18.48
CA VAL A 149 2.05 14.19 18.84
C VAL A 149 0.91 14.42 17.84
N ALA A 150 1.15 14.29 16.53
CA ALA A 150 0.12 14.46 15.51
C ALA A 150 -0.98 13.38 15.62
N LEU A 151 -0.61 12.11 15.86
CA LEU A 151 -1.55 11.02 16.12
C LEU A 151 -2.37 11.29 17.40
N ALA A 152 -1.72 11.67 18.48
CA ALA A 152 -2.38 12.00 19.74
C ALA A 152 -3.38 13.16 19.58
N ARG A 153 -3.00 14.21 18.84
CA ARG A 153 -3.87 15.34 18.51
C ARG A 153 -5.10 14.90 17.71
N ALA A 154 -4.91 14.02 16.72
CA ALA A 154 -6.00 13.51 15.91
C ALA A 154 -6.96 12.60 16.70
N LEU A 155 -6.45 11.85 17.69
CA LEU A 155 -7.21 10.89 18.50
C LEU A 155 -7.92 11.50 19.70
N VAL A 156 -7.41 12.60 20.26
CA VAL A 156 -7.87 13.13 21.56
C VAL A 156 -9.34 13.58 21.56
N ALA A 157 -9.86 13.94 20.40
CA ALA A 157 -11.27 14.30 20.19
C ALA A 157 -12.20 13.10 19.94
N ASP A 158 -11.69 11.87 20.06
CA ASP A 158 -12.42 10.62 19.85
C ASP A 158 -13.13 10.55 18.47
N PRO A 159 -12.39 10.69 17.36
CA PRO A 159 -12.98 10.71 16.03
C PRO A 159 -13.52 9.32 15.64
N SER A 160 -14.59 9.30 14.84
CA SER A 160 -15.14 8.05 14.29
C SER A 160 -14.22 7.42 13.21
N VAL A 161 -13.44 8.26 12.51
CA VAL A 161 -12.49 7.88 11.47
C VAL A 161 -11.20 8.69 11.58
N MET A 162 -10.08 8.02 11.41
CA MET A 162 -8.77 8.66 11.19
C MET A 162 -8.37 8.61 9.72
N LEU A 163 -7.97 9.76 9.21
CA LEU A 163 -7.41 9.93 7.87
C LEU A 163 -5.90 10.15 7.99
N LEU A 164 -5.10 9.26 7.41
CA LEU A 164 -3.63 9.28 7.47
C LEU A 164 -3.06 9.43 6.06
N ASP A 165 -2.54 10.62 5.73
CA ASP A 165 -1.97 10.92 4.40
C ASP A 165 -0.45 10.79 4.44
N GLU A 166 0.07 9.64 3.99
CA GLU A 166 1.50 9.27 3.96
C GLU A 166 2.26 9.53 5.28
N PRO A 167 1.72 9.16 6.45
CA PRO A 167 2.26 9.61 7.74
C PRO A 167 3.65 9.04 8.05
N LEU A 168 4.09 7.96 7.37
CA LEU A 168 5.38 7.29 7.62
C LEU A 168 6.46 7.61 6.57
N SER A 169 6.16 8.42 5.56
CA SER A 169 7.06 8.65 4.41
C SER A 169 8.39 9.31 4.79
N ASN A 170 8.39 10.15 5.82
CA ASN A 170 9.55 10.94 6.26
C ASN A 170 10.39 10.26 7.35
N LEU A 171 10.12 8.98 7.67
CA LEU A 171 10.82 8.22 8.70
C LEU A 171 11.86 7.27 8.09
N ASP A 172 12.94 7.04 8.85
CA ASP A 172 13.87 5.94 8.55
C ASP A 172 13.21 4.56 8.71
N ALA A 173 13.86 3.51 8.18
CA ALA A 173 13.27 2.18 8.10
C ALA A 173 12.89 1.60 9.47
N ASN A 174 13.77 1.74 10.48
CA ASN A 174 13.52 1.17 11.81
C ASN A 174 12.36 1.88 12.52
N LEU A 175 12.35 3.22 12.46
CA LEU A 175 11.29 4.02 13.05
C LEU A 175 9.95 3.82 12.32
N ARG A 176 9.98 3.62 11.01
CA ARG A 176 8.79 3.30 10.21
C ARG A 176 8.17 1.98 10.65
N GLU A 177 8.99 0.95 10.89
CA GLU A 177 8.52 -0.33 11.38
C GLU A 177 7.88 -0.22 12.78
N GLU A 178 8.54 0.48 13.73
CA GLU A 178 7.99 0.74 15.05
C GLU A 178 6.63 1.44 14.96
N MET A 179 6.54 2.50 14.16
CA MET A 179 5.32 3.31 14.01
C MET A 179 4.17 2.55 13.33
N ARG A 180 4.46 1.59 12.43
CA ARG A 180 3.44 0.69 11.88
C ARG A 180 2.72 -0.09 12.98
N PHE A 181 3.49 -0.72 13.88
CA PHE A 181 2.91 -1.46 15.01
C PHE A 181 2.11 -0.56 15.93
N GLU A 182 2.57 0.67 16.19
CA GLU A 182 1.84 1.62 17.02
C GLU A 182 0.50 2.04 16.40
N ILE A 183 0.49 2.40 15.11
CA ILE A 183 -0.76 2.77 14.41
C ILE A 183 -1.76 1.62 14.45
N LYS A 184 -1.34 0.38 14.15
CA LYS A 184 -2.22 -0.80 14.23
C LYS A 184 -2.70 -1.06 15.65
N GLY A 185 -1.81 -0.93 16.65
CA GLY A 185 -2.15 -1.07 18.05
C GLY A 185 -3.17 -0.02 18.54
N LEU A 186 -3.01 1.23 18.11
CA LEU A 186 -3.97 2.30 18.41
C LEU A 186 -5.33 2.04 17.74
N GLN A 187 -5.33 1.65 16.45
CA GLN A 187 -6.55 1.31 15.72
C GLN A 187 -7.33 0.21 16.43
N GLN A 188 -6.66 -0.87 16.82
CA GLN A 188 -7.30 -1.99 17.53
C GLN A 188 -7.77 -1.60 18.94
N LYS A 189 -6.95 -0.85 19.67
CA LYS A 189 -7.25 -0.43 21.06
C LYS A 189 -8.48 0.47 21.14
N PHE A 190 -8.65 1.37 20.19
CA PHE A 190 -9.77 2.31 20.15
C PHE A 190 -10.94 1.83 19.28
N GLY A 191 -10.76 0.76 18.47
CA GLY A 191 -11.78 0.27 17.55
C GLY A 191 -12.17 1.29 16.47
N ILE A 192 -11.26 2.23 16.14
CA ILE A 192 -11.50 3.29 15.17
C ILE A 192 -11.30 2.80 13.74
N THR A 193 -11.98 3.41 12.80
CA THR A 193 -11.74 3.21 11.38
C THR A 193 -10.55 4.05 10.93
N VAL A 194 -9.65 3.46 10.15
CA VAL A 194 -8.49 4.18 9.59
C VAL A 194 -8.56 4.14 8.08
N LEU A 195 -8.52 5.30 7.44
CA LEU A 195 -8.19 5.43 6.02
C LEU A 195 -6.74 5.87 5.89
N TYR A 196 -5.91 4.94 5.44
CA TYR A 196 -4.48 5.13 5.25
C TYR A 196 -4.15 5.37 3.78
N VAL A 197 -3.35 6.37 3.47
CA VAL A 197 -2.86 6.65 2.12
C VAL A 197 -1.35 6.45 2.06
N THR A 198 -0.88 5.68 1.11
CA THR A 198 0.56 5.43 0.91
C THR A 198 0.88 5.01 -0.52
N HIS A 199 2.16 5.08 -0.87
CA HIS A 199 2.75 4.40 -2.03
C HIS A 199 3.65 3.22 -1.61
N ASP A 200 3.82 3.00 -0.30
CA ASP A 200 4.65 1.94 0.28
C ASP A 200 3.83 0.63 0.41
N GLN A 201 4.23 -0.37 -0.39
CA GLN A 201 3.56 -1.67 -0.46
C GLN A 201 3.70 -2.47 0.84
N GLU A 202 4.88 -2.44 1.48
CA GLU A 202 5.12 -3.16 2.74
C GLU A 202 4.26 -2.62 3.87
N VAL A 203 4.13 -1.28 3.94
CA VAL A 203 3.24 -0.64 4.90
C VAL A 203 1.80 -1.05 4.66
N ALA A 204 1.33 -1.02 3.41
CA ALA A 204 -0.03 -1.41 3.06
C ALA A 204 -0.32 -2.87 3.42
N LEU A 205 0.56 -3.80 3.03
CA LEU A 205 0.39 -5.24 3.33
C LEU A 205 0.38 -5.53 4.84
N ALA A 206 1.19 -4.80 5.63
CA ALA A 206 1.33 -5.06 7.07
C ALA A 206 0.21 -4.46 7.93
N LEU A 207 -0.37 -3.31 7.51
CA LEU A 207 -1.33 -2.57 8.34
C LEU A 207 -2.79 -2.87 8.00
N SER A 208 -3.08 -3.16 6.73
CA SER A 208 -4.44 -3.09 6.22
C SER A 208 -5.26 -4.32 6.51
N ASP A 209 -6.54 -4.12 6.74
CA ASP A 209 -7.55 -5.18 6.68
C ASP A 209 -8.02 -5.34 5.21
N ARG A 210 -8.13 -4.21 4.47
CA ARG A 210 -8.37 -4.18 3.02
C ARG A 210 -7.53 -3.08 2.36
N ILE A 211 -7.15 -3.34 1.08
CA ILE A 211 -6.35 -2.42 0.27
C ILE A 211 -7.13 -2.15 -1.03
N ALA A 212 -7.20 -0.89 -1.45
CA ALA A 212 -7.59 -0.49 -2.78
C ALA A 212 -6.33 -0.10 -3.59
N ILE A 213 -6.07 -0.79 -4.67
CA ILE A 213 -5.00 -0.46 -5.62
C ILE A 213 -5.52 0.55 -6.63
N MET A 214 -4.89 1.71 -6.67
CA MET A 214 -5.21 2.79 -7.60
C MET A 214 -4.14 2.88 -8.68
N ASP A 215 -4.54 2.97 -9.94
CA ASP A 215 -3.62 3.14 -11.08
C ASP A 215 -3.23 4.60 -11.30
N THR A 216 -2.36 4.85 -12.27
CA THR A 216 -1.87 6.19 -12.63
C THR A 216 -2.95 7.15 -13.11
N ASN A 217 -4.10 6.64 -13.56
CA ASN A 217 -5.24 7.42 -14.02
C ASN A 217 -6.28 7.70 -12.91
N GLY A 218 -5.96 7.31 -11.66
CA GLY A 218 -6.85 7.51 -10.52
C GLY A 218 -8.02 6.53 -10.45
N ALA A 219 -8.00 5.45 -11.23
CA ALA A 219 -8.99 4.39 -11.18
C ALA A 219 -8.60 3.28 -10.19
N ILE A 220 -9.57 2.73 -9.49
CA ILE A 220 -9.36 1.58 -8.61
C ILE A 220 -9.33 0.30 -9.46
N ARG A 221 -8.20 -0.42 -9.43
CA ARG A 221 -7.99 -1.67 -10.17
C ARG A 221 -8.45 -2.90 -9.41
N GLN A 222 -8.23 -2.92 -8.09
CA GLN A 222 -8.64 -4.01 -7.22
C GLN A 222 -8.86 -3.52 -5.79
N ILE A 223 -9.85 -4.10 -5.10
CA ILE A 223 -10.03 -3.98 -3.65
C ILE A 223 -10.06 -5.39 -3.08
N GLY A 224 -9.27 -5.67 -2.06
CA GLY A 224 -9.21 -6.97 -1.40
C GLY A 224 -8.39 -6.93 -0.11
N THR A 225 -8.31 -8.05 0.56
CA THR A 225 -7.36 -8.27 1.66
C THR A 225 -5.92 -8.23 1.16
N PRO A 226 -4.92 -7.98 2.01
CA PRO A 226 -3.50 -8.04 1.62
C PRO A 226 -3.14 -9.34 0.88
N TYR A 227 -3.65 -10.48 1.36
CA TYR A 227 -3.43 -11.79 0.74
C TYR A 227 -4.04 -11.88 -0.66
N GLU A 228 -5.31 -11.47 -0.83
CA GLU A 228 -5.98 -11.48 -2.15
C GLU A 228 -5.26 -10.58 -3.16
N ILE A 229 -4.84 -9.37 -2.75
CA ILE A 229 -4.12 -8.44 -3.62
C ILE A 229 -2.79 -9.02 -4.10
N PHE A 230 -2.05 -9.71 -3.22
CA PHE A 230 -0.73 -10.25 -3.53
C PHE A 230 -0.78 -11.56 -4.31
N GLU A 231 -1.63 -12.51 -3.89
CA GLU A 231 -1.72 -13.88 -4.43
C GLU A 231 -2.72 -14.02 -5.59
N GLN A 232 -3.72 -13.12 -5.67
CA GLN A 232 -4.78 -13.17 -6.67
C GLN A 232 -4.96 -11.81 -7.36
N PRO A 233 -3.90 -11.28 -7.99
CA PRO A 233 -3.96 -9.98 -8.67
C PRO A 233 -5.01 -9.99 -9.79
N ALA A 234 -5.86 -8.97 -9.82
CA ALA A 234 -6.95 -8.87 -10.79
C ALA A 234 -6.45 -8.67 -12.22
N ASP A 235 -5.28 -8.07 -12.38
CA ASP A 235 -4.66 -7.80 -13.68
C ASP A 235 -3.14 -7.64 -13.57
N LEU A 236 -2.50 -7.45 -14.72
CA LEU A 236 -1.05 -7.28 -14.83
C LEU A 236 -0.54 -6.03 -14.09
N PHE A 237 -1.33 -4.94 -14.06
CA PHE A 237 -0.94 -3.73 -13.35
C PHE A 237 -0.79 -4.01 -11.85
N VAL A 238 -1.80 -4.63 -11.24
CA VAL A 238 -1.78 -5.02 -9.83
C VAL A 238 -0.61 -5.96 -9.54
N PHE A 239 -0.41 -6.98 -10.39
CA PHE A 239 0.70 -7.92 -10.24
C PHE A 239 2.05 -7.20 -10.27
N LYS A 240 2.28 -6.35 -11.26
CA LYS A 240 3.52 -5.60 -11.46
C LYS A 240 3.76 -4.56 -10.37
N PHE A 241 2.67 -3.92 -9.91
CA PHE A 241 2.74 -2.90 -8.88
C PHE A 241 3.02 -3.49 -7.49
N MET A 242 2.56 -4.70 -7.18
CA MET A 242 2.68 -5.33 -5.84
C MET A 242 3.98 -6.09 -5.62
N GLY A 243 5.11 -5.56 -6.03
CA GLY A 243 6.44 -6.10 -5.76
C GLY A 243 7.20 -6.49 -7.03
N ILE A 244 8.39 -7.06 -6.84
CA ILE A 244 9.24 -7.49 -7.95
C ILE A 244 8.55 -8.63 -8.68
N ALA A 245 8.42 -8.49 -10.01
CA ALA A 245 7.79 -9.47 -10.87
C ALA A 245 8.75 -9.88 -11.99
N ASN A 246 8.78 -11.18 -12.28
CA ASN A 246 9.37 -11.72 -13.49
C ASN A 246 8.29 -11.97 -14.52
N PHE A 247 8.68 -11.85 -15.78
CA PHE A 247 7.85 -12.20 -16.91
C PHE A 247 8.64 -13.08 -17.87
N LEU A 248 8.07 -14.24 -18.22
CA LEU A 248 8.64 -15.19 -19.14
C LEU A 248 7.71 -15.27 -20.35
N HIS A 249 8.20 -14.87 -21.52
CA HIS A 249 7.45 -15.01 -22.77
C HIS A 249 7.35 -16.50 -23.13
N VAL A 250 6.16 -16.91 -23.51
CA VAL A 250 5.89 -18.29 -23.88
C VAL A 250 5.25 -18.30 -25.26
N THR A 251 5.83 -19.07 -26.19
CA THR A 251 5.35 -19.22 -27.55
C THR A 251 4.91 -20.65 -27.82
N GLU A 252 3.78 -20.81 -28.49
CA GLU A 252 3.32 -22.11 -28.95
C GLU A 252 4.10 -22.55 -30.20
N LYS A 253 4.77 -23.70 -30.12
CA LYS A 253 5.49 -24.36 -31.23
C LYS A 253 4.97 -25.79 -31.37
N THR A 254 4.34 -26.12 -32.48
CA THR A 254 3.87 -27.48 -32.80
C THR A 254 3.00 -28.14 -31.73
N GLY A 255 2.13 -27.34 -31.07
CA GLY A 255 1.25 -27.80 -29.99
C GLY A 255 1.91 -27.90 -28.61
N LYS A 256 3.13 -27.36 -28.46
CA LYS A 256 3.88 -27.28 -27.22
C LYS A 256 4.22 -25.82 -26.91
N PHE A 257 4.25 -25.47 -25.64
CA PHE A 257 4.65 -24.16 -25.19
C PHE A 257 6.14 -24.15 -24.83
N CYS A 258 6.90 -23.23 -25.41
CA CYS A 258 8.34 -23.09 -25.23
C CYS A 258 8.70 -21.72 -24.70
N VAL A 259 9.83 -21.63 -23.95
CA VAL A 259 10.35 -20.39 -23.41
C VAL A 259 10.86 -19.48 -24.53
N GLY A 260 10.40 -18.25 -24.58
CA GLY A 260 10.85 -17.22 -25.51
C GLY A 260 10.85 -17.72 -26.98
N THR A 261 12.02 -17.61 -27.62
CA THR A 261 12.27 -18.15 -28.96
C THR A 261 12.98 -19.50 -28.94
N GLY A 262 13.29 -20.04 -27.73
CA GLY A 262 14.00 -21.31 -27.52
C GLY A 262 13.14 -22.55 -27.75
N ASP A 263 13.72 -23.71 -27.43
CA ASP A 263 13.07 -25.02 -27.62
C ASP A 263 12.78 -25.73 -26.31
N GLN A 264 13.10 -25.11 -25.14
CA GLN A 264 12.77 -25.70 -23.85
C GLN A 264 11.27 -25.63 -23.60
N GLU A 265 10.64 -26.79 -23.52
CA GLU A 265 9.21 -26.92 -23.25
C GLU A 265 8.90 -26.52 -21.81
N VAL A 266 7.92 -25.65 -21.62
CA VAL A 266 7.42 -25.29 -20.31
C VAL A 266 6.49 -26.40 -19.80
N PRO A 267 6.70 -26.93 -18.57
CA PRO A 267 5.93 -28.03 -18.03
C PRO A 267 4.59 -27.56 -17.43
N TRP A 268 3.92 -26.62 -18.09
CA TRP A 268 2.69 -26.04 -17.58
C TRP A 268 1.54 -26.21 -18.55
N ASP A 269 0.35 -26.40 -18.00
CA ASP A 269 -0.87 -26.36 -18.79
C ASP A 269 -1.09 -24.92 -19.30
N ALA A 270 -1.28 -24.78 -20.58
CA ALA A 270 -1.58 -23.49 -21.17
C ALA A 270 -2.97 -23.00 -20.75
N PRO A 271 -3.13 -21.67 -20.56
CA PRO A 271 -4.46 -21.11 -20.36
C PRO A 271 -5.38 -21.44 -21.52
N THR A 272 -6.61 -21.81 -21.22
CA THR A 272 -7.66 -21.95 -22.25
C THR A 272 -8.11 -20.56 -22.70
N GLY A 273 -7.66 -20.09 -23.85
CA GLY A 273 -8.03 -18.78 -24.40
C GLY A 273 -7.42 -18.51 -25.77
N SER A 274 -7.87 -17.45 -26.44
CA SER A 274 -7.51 -17.09 -27.80
C SER A 274 -6.25 -16.22 -27.94
N ALA A 275 -5.47 -16.00 -26.88
CA ALA A 275 -4.25 -15.21 -26.97
C ALA A 275 -3.17 -15.97 -27.73
N ALA A 276 -2.62 -15.36 -28.78
CA ALA A 276 -1.56 -15.95 -29.59
C ALA A 276 -0.21 -16.00 -28.86
N ASN A 277 -0.01 -15.10 -27.87
CA ASN A 277 1.20 -15.00 -27.07
C ASN A 277 0.83 -14.85 -25.62
N TRP A 278 1.38 -15.71 -24.78
CA TRP A 278 1.22 -15.68 -23.34
C TRP A 278 2.49 -15.21 -22.64
N VAL A 279 2.30 -14.56 -21.50
CA VAL A 279 3.39 -14.22 -20.58
C VAL A 279 3.10 -14.85 -19.25
N ALA A 280 4.04 -15.64 -18.76
CA ALA A 280 3.99 -16.19 -17.41
C ALA A 280 4.61 -15.15 -16.44
N GLY A 281 3.81 -14.64 -15.52
CA GLY A 281 4.23 -13.78 -14.42
C GLY A 281 4.44 -14.58 -13.13
N PHE A 282 5.53 -14.33 -12.41
CA PHE A 282 5.85 -14.98 -11.14
C PHE A 282 6.76 -14.11 -10.28
N ARG A 283 6.76 -14.36 -8.98
CA ARG A 283 7.65 -13.67 -8.04
C ARG A 283 9.03 -14.35 -8.00
N PRO A 284 10.11 -13.62 -7.65
CA PRO A 284 11.42 -14.24 -7.41
C PRO A 284 11.38 -15.35 -6.35
N SER A 285 10.53 -15.25 -5.35
CA SER A 285 10.29 -16.24 -4.30
C SER A 285 9.58 -17.52 -4.77
N ASP A 286 8.86 -17.43 -5.90
CA ASP A 286 8.14 -18.55 -6.49
C ASP A 286 9.02 -19.45 -7.36
N VAL A 287 10.25 -19.01 -7.60
CA VAL A 287 11.25 -19.75 -8.36
C VAL A 287 12.06 -20.64 -7.42
N THR A 288 12.15 -21.91 -7.76
CA THR A 288 13.07 -22.85 -7.10
C THR A 288 14.25 -23.13 -8.03
N ILE A 289 15.46 -22.90 -7.53
CA ILE A 289 16.70 -23.17 -8.24
C ILE A 289 17.35 -24.47 -7.71
N SER A 290 17.90 -25.31 -8.59
CA SER A 290 18.49 -26.60 -8.23
C SER A 290 19.70 -26.91 -9.10
N ARG A 291 20.60 -27.80 -8.60
CA ARG A 291 21.66 -28.44 -9.37
C ARG A 291 21.18 -29.76 -10.03
N GLU A 292 20.06 -30.29 -9.61
CA GLU A 292 19.46 -31.49 -10.21
C GLU A 292 18.80 -31.17 -11.55
N ALA A 293 18.96 -32.04 -12.53
CA ALA A 293 18.42 -31.84 -13.88
C ALA A 293 16.88 -32.03 -13.91
N LYS A 294 16.17 -31.08 -13.29
CA LYS A 294 14.71 -31.09 -13.21
C LYS A 294 14.18 -29.68 -13.47
N GLY A 295 13.33 -29.53 -14.49
CA GLY A 295 12.78 -28.24 -14.91
C GLY A 295 13.53 -27.60 -16.07
N LEU A 296 13.46 -26.28 -16.18
CA LEU A 296 14.10 -25.51 -17.24
C LEU A 296 15.59 -25.34 -16.96
N LYS A 297 16.44 -25.66 -17.95
CA LYS A 297 17.89 -25.46 -17.84
C LYS A 297 18.20 -23.99 -18.04
N GLY A 298 18.90 -23.40 -17.08
CA GLY A 298 19.36 -22.02 -17.11
C GLY A 298 20.83 -21.87 -16.81
N LYS A 299 21.33 -20.64 -16.97
CA LYS A 299 22.70 -20.27 -16.66
C LYS A 299 22.70 -19.01 -15.77
N ILE A 300 23.45 -19.06 -14.67
CA ILE A 300 23.61 -17.92 -13.77
C ILE A 300 24.34 -16.78 -14.48
N ARG A 301 23.69 -15.63 -14.59
CA ARG A 301 24.26 -14.40 -15.14
C ARG A 301 24.83 -13.49 -14.08
N ARG A 302 24.21 -13.51 -12.89
CA ARG A 302 24.66 -12.74 -11.72
C ARG A 302 24.24 -13.46 -10.45
N ALA A 303 25.13 -13.42 -9.46
CA ALA A 303 24.91 -13.93 -8.10
C ALA A 303 25.25 -12.83 -7.10
N ASN A 304 24.28 -12.36 -6.32
CA ASN A 304 24.46 -11.33 -5.31
C ASN A 304 24.12 -11.87 -3.93
N PHE A 305 24.99 -11.63 -2.98
CA PHE A 305 24.73 -11.89 -1.56
C PHE A 305 24.14 -10.62 -0.93
N LEU A 306 22.89 -10.71 -0.46
CA LEU A 306 22.17 -9.60 0.19
C LEU A 306 22.00 -9.79 1.70
N GLY A 307 22.83 -10.62 2.32
CA GLY A 307 22.75 -10.95 3.74
C GLY A 307 21.75 -12.09 4.02
N ALA A 308 20.49 -11.77 4.20
CA ALA A 308 19.45 -12.78 4.46
C ALA A 308 19.09 -13.62 3.24
N THR A 309 19.31 -13.10 2.02
CA THR A 309 18.98 -13.76 0.76
C THR A 309 20.14 -13.75 -0.22
N MET A 310 20.20 -14.80 -1.04
CA MET A 310 20.95 -14.86 -2.29
C MET A 310 20.02 -14.44 -3.43
N ASP A 311 20.47 -13.52 -4.26
CA ASP A 311 19.72 -12.98 -5.40
C ASP A 311 20.43 -13.38 -6.70
N TYR A 312 19.77 -14.17 -7.53
CA TYR A 312 20.32 -14.69 -8.78
C TYR A 312 19.56 -14.13 -9.98
N MET A 313 20.32 -13.73 -11.01
CA MET A 313 19.79 -13.52 -12.35
C MET A 313 20.13 -14.75 -13.20
N VAL A 314 19.10 -15.40 -13.73
CA VAL A 314 19.23 -16.64 -14.51
C VAL A 314 18.76 -16.39 -15.93
N GLU A 315 19.55 -16.81 -16.91
CA GLU A 315 19.16 -16.80 -18.33
C GLU A 315 18.67 -18.18 -18.75
N ILE A 316 17.52 -18.20 -19.44
CA ILE A 316 16.89 -19.40 -20.00
C ILE A 316 16.44 -19.05 -21.42
N ASP A 317 17.04 -19.68 -22.44
CA ASP A 317 16.66 -19.49 -23.85
C ASP A 317 16.52 -18.02 -24.31
N GLY A 318 17.41 -17.14 -23.81
CA GLY A 318 17.43 -15.71 -24.14
C GLY A 318 16.55 -14.84 -23.23
N GLU A 319 15.69 -15.43 -22.42
CA GLU A 319 14.94 -14.74 -21.39
C GLU A 319 15.74 -14.67 -20.08
N THR A 320 15.56 -13.59 -19.31
CA THR A 320 16.23 -13.43 -18.02
C THR A 320 15.22 -13.32 -16.90
N LEU A 321 15.39 -14.10 -15.85
CA LEU A 321 14.56 -14.08 -14.66
C LEU A 321 15.40 -13.87 -13.40
N ARG A 322 14.78 -13.29 -12.38
CA ARG A 322 15.34 -13.14 -11.03
C ARG A 322 14.77 -14.20 -10.11
N THR A 323 15.62 -14.80 -9.29
CA THR A 323 15.19 -15.68 -8.19
C THR A 323 15.89 -15.32 -6.90
N GLU A 324 15.17 -15.46 -5.81
CA GLU A 324 15.65 -15.21 -4.46
C GLU A 324 15.60 -16.48 -3.64
N LEU A 325 16.69 -16.76 -2.94
CA LEU A 325 16.80 -17.92 -2.06
C LEU A 325 17.31 -17.47 -0.69
N GLU A 326 16.70 -17.96 0.39
CA GLU A 326 17.21 -17.71 1.73
C GLU A 326 18.65 -18.20 1.87
N THR A 327 19.55 -17.37 2.43
CA THR A 327 20.99 -17.64 2.48
C THR A 327 21.34 -18.94 3.20
N HIS A 328 20.69 -19.24 4.34
CA HIS A 328 20.97 -20.48 5.06
C HIS A 328 20.50 -21.72 4.30
N HIS A 329 19.36 -21.62 3.58
CA HIS A 329 18.90 -22.68 2.68
C HIS A 329 19.92 -22.89 1.54
N ALA A 330 20.40 -21.81 0.91
CA ALA A 330 21.40 -21.89 -0.15
C ALA A 330 22.69 -22.57 0.31
N ILE A 331 23.15 -22.27 1.55
CA ILE A 331 24.36 -22.90 2.12
C ILE A 331 24.11 -24.38 2.44
N ASN A 332 23.02 -24.70 3.13
CA ASN A 332 22.74 -26.05 3.61
C ASN A 332 22.52 -27.07 2.47
N ASP A 333 21.86 -26.64 1.40
CA ASP A 333 21.51 -27.48 0.26
C ASP A 333 22.48 -27.39 -0.91
N ASN A 334 23.65 -26.75 -0.69
CA ASN A 334 24.69 -26.55 -1.71
C ASN A 334 24.16 -25.82 -2.98
N LEU A 335 23.32 -24.80 -2.77
CA LEU A 335 22.71 -23.98 -3.82
C LEU A 335 23.38 -22.60 -3.93
N MET A 336 24.58 -22.44 -3.41
CA MET A 336 25.44 -21.29 -3.67
C MET A 336 26.02 -21.44 -5.08
N PHE A 337 25.47 -20.67 -6.02
CA PHE A 337 25.91 -20.67 -7.41
C PHE A 337 26.84 -19.50 -7.67
N GLU A 338 27.82 -19.72 -8.58
CA GLU A 338 28.67 -18.67 -9.14
C GLU A 338 28.21 -18.25 -10.53
N GLU A 339 28.63 -17.07 -11.00
CA GLU A 339 28.35 -16.61 -12.35
C GLU A 339 28.91 -17.60 -13.39
N GLY A 340 28.08 -17.93 -14.38
CA GLY A 340 28.40 -18.85 -15.45
C GLY A 340 28.04 -20.31 -15.15
N GLU A 341 27.70 -20.69 -13.93
CA GLU A 341 27.26 -22.04 -13.60
C GLU A 341 25.89 -22.37 -14.22
N GLU A 342 25.69 -23.64 -14.54
CA GLU A 342 24.39 -24.18 -14.98
C GLU A 342 23.51 -24.45 -13.75
N CYS A 343 22.23 -24.21 -13.90
CA CYS A 343 21.19 -24.49 -12.91
C CYS A 343 19.91 -24.98 -13.58
N TYR A 344 19.01 -25.48 -12.77
CA TYR A 344 17.68 -25.91 -13.20
C TYR A 344 16.62 -25.16 -12.40
N ILE A 345 15.56 -24.72 -13.08
CA ILE A 345 14.51 -23.85 -12.53
C ILE A 345 13.17 -24.59 -12.57
N THR A 346 12.48 -24.55 -11.45
CA THR A 346 11.06 -24.93 -11.36
C THR A 346 10.28 -23.80 -10.68
N PHE A 347 8.96 -23.80 -10.81
CA PHE A 347 8.09 -22.74 -10.33
C PHE A 347 7.05 -23.32 -9.36
N LYS A 348 6.79 -22.57 -8.27
CA LYS A 348 5.78 -22.90 -7.27
C LYS A 348 4.41 -22.35 -7.64
N ALA A 349 4.38 -21.15 -8.20
CA ALA A 349 3.19 -20.44 -8.63
C ALA A 349 3.45 -19.66 -9.91
N LEU A 350 2.42 -19.52 -10.74
CA LEU A 350 2.46 -18.78 -12.00
C LEU A 350 1.13 -18.06 -12.22
N HIS A 351 1.23 -16.86 -12.76
CA HIS A 351 0.10 -16.07 -13.24
C HIS A 351 0.22 -15.90 -14.75
N TRP A 352 -0.88 -16.07 -15.47
CA TRP A 352 -0.88 -15.94 -16.91
C TRP A 352 -1.50 -14.62 -17.34
N PHE A 353 -0.81 -13.90 -18.23
CA PHE A 353 -1.26 -12.64 -18.79
C PHE A 353 -1.16 -12.65 -20.31
N ASP A 354 -2.01 -11.85 -21.00
CA ASP A 354 -1.84 -11.59 -22.42
C ASP A 354 -0.61 -10.68 -22.63
N ALA A 355 0.29 -11.08 -23.54
CA ALA A 355 1.50 -10.29 -23.83
C ALA A 355 1.21 -8.84 -24.23
N LYS A 356 0.05 -8.55 -24.83
CA LYS A 356 -0.38 -7.19 -25.16
C LYS A 356 -0.54 -6.29 -23.93
N GLN A 357 -0.93 -6.86 -22.78
CA GLN A 357 -1.05 -6.10 -21.54
C GLN A 357 0.31 -5.61 -21.01
N LEU A 358 1.41 -6.30 -21.37
CA LEU A 358 2.76 -5.87 -20.98
C LEU A 358 3.19 -4.58 -21.69
N GLU A 359 2.82 -4.43 -22.95
CA GLU A 359 3.13 -3.24 -23.74
C GLU A 359 2.34 -2.02 -23.23
N GLU A 360 1.07 -2.21 -22.85
CA GLU A 360 0.20 -1.17 -22.30
C GLU A 360 0.64 -0.65 -20.92
N VAL A 361 1.31 -1.48 -20.10
CA VAL A 361 1.79 -1.12 -18.75
C VAL A 361 3.24 -0.65 -18.74
N ALA A 362 3.93 -0.67 -19.90
CA ALA A 362 5.32 -0.18 -20.05
C ALA A 362 5.39 1.33 -20.38
N GLU A 363 4.28 1.95 -20.83
CA GLU A 363 4.11 3.39 -21.03
C GLU A 363 3.57 4.09 -19.75
#